data_768f279649840c9f93b60a34614eae30
#
_entry.id   768f279649840c9f93b60a34614eae30
#
_cell.length_a   1.000
_cell.length_b   1.000
_cell.length_c   1.000
_cell.angle_alpha   90.00
_cell.angle_beta   90.00
_cell.angle_gamma   90.00
#
_symmetry.space_group_name_H-M   'P 1'
#
loop_
_entity.id
_entity.type
_entity.pdbx_description
1 polymer ?
#
loop_
_entity_poly.entity_id
_entity_poly.type
_entity_poly.pdbx_seq_one_letter_code
_entity_poly.pdbx_strand_id
1 'polypeptide(L)'
;MQDSNGDVRSAINDLQAQRSSMRDREKDIFQRIRKLFKASTVNEARAAVEGDVDLDLFKLWIDENIPIEYEEKEDIAQAFAWLSRADIFEGRIRKSYWKYLKYAIDLETAGVALAKQKVYRKFTKYMFPAYLRAMASSMQRRAMLKSIGTKIGAKVHTNRREALHYLPLLKEISKNREQELALMYNLEEEELAFLIGTSPYKVRKK
;
A
#
# COMPACT_ATOMS: atom_id res chain seq x y z
N MET A 1 -18.61 17.26 4.37
CA MET A 1 -17.37 17.95 3.95
C MET A 1 -16.11 17.41 4.64
N GLN A 2 -16.16 16.98 5.89
CA GLN A 2 -15.00 16.37 6.55
C GLN A 2 -14.61 15.00 5.98
N ASP A 3 -15.57 14.24 5.44
CA ASP A 3 -15.34 12.87 4.94
C ASP A 3 -14.80 12.81 3.49
N SER A 4 -14.86 13.90 2.73
CA SER A 4 -14.38 13.99 1.35
C SER A 4 -12.97 14.57 1.21
N ASN A 5 -12.26 14.73 2.34
CA ASN A 5 -10.86 15.16 2.42
C ASN A 5 -10.53 16.42 1.58
N GLY A 6 -11.50 17.35 1.47
CA GLY A 6 -11.38 18.61 0.72
C GLY A 6 -11.73 18.55 -0.77
N ASP A 7 -12.10 17.40 -1.30
CA ASP A 7 -12.59 17.28 -2.68
C ASP A 7 -14.08 17.63 -2.75
N VAL A 8 -14.38 18.87 -3.19
CA VAL A 8 -15.74 19.40 -3.31
C VAL A 8 -16.58 18.61 -4.30
N ARG A 9 -16.00 18.11 -5.40
CA ARG A 9 -16.71 17.31 -6.40
C ARG A 9 -17.14 15.97 -5.83
N SER A 10 -16.26 15.32 -5.07
CA SER A 10 -16.58 14.07 -4.36
C SER A 10 -17.68 14.30 -3.34
N ALA A 11 -17.60 15.38 -2.55
CA ALA A 11 -18.63 15.74 -1.57
C ALA A 11 -20.01 15.98 -2.20
N ILE A 12 -20.07 16.66 -3.35
CA ILE A 12 -21.32 16.91 -4.07
C ILE A 12 -21.88 15.60 -4.65
N ASN A 13 -21.03 14.76 -5.23
CA ASN A 13 -21.44 13.47 -5.76
C ASN A 13 -21.95 12.54 -4.65
N ASP A 14 -21.30 12.52 -3.48
CA ASP A 14 -21.74 11.72 -2.32
C ASP A 14 -23.08 12.22 -1.77
N LEU A 15 -23.31 13.55 -1.77
CA LEU A 15 -24.59 14.16 -1.41
C LEU A 15 -25.71 13.82 -2.42
N GLN A 16 -25.43 13.91 -3.71
CA GLN A 16 -26.39 13.59 -4.77
C GLN A 16 -26.74 12.10 -4.83
N ALA A 17 -25.76 11.24 -4.57
CA ALA A 17 -25.93 9.78 -4.59
C ALA A 17 -26.46 9.23 -3.26
N GLN A 18 -26.69 10.07 -2.23
CA GLN A 18 -26.95 9.64 -0.84
C GLN A 18 -25.96 8.56 -0.36
N ARG A 19 -24.73 8.62 -0.89
CA ARG A 19 -23.70 7.63 -0.58
C ARG A 19 -23.09 7.93 0.79
N SER A 20 -22.94 6.89 1.50
CA SER A 20 -22.45 6.77 2.85
C SER A 20 -20.97 7.16 3.01
N SER A 21 -20.65 7.58 4.24
CA SER A 21 -19.34 8.03 4.69
C SER A 21 -18.21 6.99 4.52
N MET A 22 -16.94 7.40 4.66
CA MET A 22 -15.78 6.48 4.66
C MET A 22 -15.96 5.30 5.62
N ARG A 23 -16.64 5.49 6.75
CA ARG A 23 -16.95 4.41 7.72
C ARG A 23 -17.85 3.32 7.16
N ASP A 24 -18.76 3.68 6.24
CA ASP A 24 -19.66 2.69 5.63
C ASP A 24 -18.92 1.92 4.53
N ARG A 25 -17.98 2.56 3.82
CA ARG A 25 -17.08 1.88 2.86
C ARG A 25 -16.16 0.88 3.58
N GLU A 26 -15.60 1.24 4.73
CA GLU A 26 -14.80 0.30 5.53
C GLU A 26 -15.65 -0.88 6.03
N LYS A 27 -16.86 -0.62 6.56
CA LYS A 27 -17.78 -1.69 6.97
C LYS A 27 -18.14 -2.61 5.81
N ASP A 28 -18.32 -2.06 4.62
CA ASP A 28 -18.61 -2.84 3.42
C ASP A 28 -17.43 -3.77 3.06
N ILE A 29 -16.18 -3.28 3.10
CA ILE A 29 -14.99 -4.11 2.83
C ILE A 29 -14.88 -5.26 3.85
N PHE A 30 -15.07 -5.00 5.14
CA PHE A 30 -15.06 -6.06 6.17
C PHE A 30 -16.11 -7.12 5.93
N GLN A 31 -17.32 -6.73 5.51
CA GLN A 31 -18.38 -7.67 5.20
C GLN A 31 -18.05 -8.50 3.96
N ARG A 32 -17.47 -7.88 2.93
CA ARG A 32 -17.03 -8.55 1.69
C ARG A 32 -15.91 -9.55 1.95
N ILE A 33 -14.91 -9.19 2.74
CA ILE A 33 -13.83 -10.09 3.15
C ILE A 33 -14.39 -11.27 3.94
N ARG A 34 -15.32 -11.02 4.86
CA ARG A 34 -16.00 -12.10 5.59
C ARG A 34 -16.76 -13.03 4.66
N LYS A 35 -17.53 -12.49 3.70
CA LYS A 35 -18.25 -13.29 2.70
C LYS A 35 -17.29 -14.14 1.90
N LEU A 36 -16.18 -13.56 1.44
CA LEU A 36 -15.15 -14.26 0.68
C LEU A 36 -14.61 -15.47 1.45
N PHE A 37 -14.07 -15.24 2.64
CA PHE A 37 -13.42 -16.32 3.41
C PHE A 37 -14.40 -17.39 3.92
N LYS A 38 -15.67 -17.07 4.07
CA LYS A 38 -16.72 -18.04 4.47
C LYS A 38 -17.38 -18.72 3.27
N ALA A 39 -17.10 -18.30 2.05
CA ALA A 39 -17.67 -18.88 0.84
C ALA A 39 -17.28 -20.36 0.71
N SER A 40 -18.25 -21.16 0.26
CA SER A 40 -18.11 -22.58 -0.01
C SER A 40 -18.23 -22.91 -1.50
N THR A 41 -18.68 -21.94 -2.29
CA THR A 41 -18.86 -22.08 -3.74
C THR A 41 -18.20 -20.92 -4.49
N VAL A 42 -17.91 -21.15 -5.77
CA VAL A 42 -17.33 -20.11 -6.67
C VAL A 42 -18.25 -18.89 -6.76
N ASN A 43 -19.57 -19.12 -6.83
CA ASN A 43 -20.54 -18.03 -6.97
C ASN A 43 -20.61 -17.16 -5.70
N GLU A 44 -20.55 -17.77 -4.51
CA GLU A 44 -20.48 -17.03 -3.25
C GLU A 44 -19.21 -16.19 -3.15
N ALA A 45 -18.07 -16.74 -3.58
CA ALA A 45 -16.81 -16.02 -3.57
C ALA A 45 -16.82 -14.82 -4.52
N ARG A 46 -17.37 -15.00 -5.74
CA ARG A 46 -17.54 -13.91 -6.71
C ARG A 46 -18.47 -12.82 -6.22
N ALA A 47 -19.54 -13.18 -5.50
CA ALA A 47 -20.47 -12.21 -4.93
C ALA A 47 -19.82 -11.23 -3.93
N ALA A 48 -18.63 -11.56 -3.40
CA ALA A 48 -17.89 -10.64 -2.53
C ALA A 48 -17.32 -9.42 -3.28
N VAL A 49 -17.12 -9.52 -4.59
CA VAL A 49 -16.57 -8.43 -5.44
C VAL A 49 -17.60 -7.83 -6.39
N GLU A 50 -18.89 -8.19 -6.24
CA GLU A 50 -19.96 -7.57 -7.02
C GLU A 50 -20.13 -6.09 -6.67
N GLY A 51 -20.34 -5.26 -7.70
CA GLY A 51 -20.53 -3.82 -7.58
C GLY A 51 -19.21 -3.03 -7.71
N ASP A 52 -19.22 -1.84 -7.12
CA ASP A 52 -18.08 -0.90 -7.19
C ASP A 52 -17.04 -1.27 -6.10
N VAL A 53 -16.08 -2.10 -6.46
CA VAL A 53 -14.99 -2.55 -5.58
C VAL A 53 -13.64 -2.19 -6.21
N ASP A 54 -12.79 -1.53 -5.44
CA ASP A 54 -11.39 -1.37 -5.79
C ASP A 54 -10.69 -2.73 -5.60
N LEU A 55 -10.40 -3.40 -6.72
CA LEU A 55 -9.82 -4.74 -6.72
C LEU A 55 -8.39 -4.74 -6.16
N ASP A 56 -7.59 -3.72 -6.47
CA ASP A 56 -6.21 -3.61 -5.94
C ASP A 56 -6.24 -3.50 -4.41
N LEU A 57 -7.14 -2.68 -3.88
CA LEU A 57 -7.34 -2.55 -2.43
C LEU A 57 -7.88 -3.84 -1.82
N PHE A 58 -8.87 -4.47 -2.46
CA PHE A 58 -9.49 -5.70 -1.97
C PHE A 58 -8.48 -6.85 -1.87
N LYS A 59 -7.59 -6.96 -2.85
CA LYS A 59 -6.48 -7.92 -2.85
C LYS A 59 -5.55 -7.75 -1.66
N LEU A 60 -5.19 -6.50 -1.30
CA LEU A 60 -4.37 -6.24 -0.11
C LEU A 60 -5.07 -6.69 1.18
N TRP A 61 -6.40 -6.55 1.22
CA TRP A 61 -7.17 -7.08 2.34
C TRP A 61 -7.19 -8.61 2.37
N ILE A 62 -7.25 -9.27 1.23
CA ILE A 62 -7.15 -10.75 1.14
C ILE A 62 -5.78 -11.20 1.64
N ASP A 63 -4.70 -10.62 1.11
CA ASP A 63 -3.32 -10.94 1.45
C ASP A 63 -3.05 -10.87 2.96
N GLU A 64 -3.44 -9.75 3.60
CA GLU A 64 -3.28 -9.55 5.04
C GLU A 64 -4.06 -10.55 5.88
N ASN A 65 -5.24 -10.99 5.41
CA ASN A 65 -6.17 -11.76 6.22
C ASN A 65 -6.14 -13.28 5.96
N ILE A 66 -5.43 -13.78 4.96
CA ILE A 66 -5.22 -15.22 4.74
C ILE A 66 -4.65 -15.89 5.99
N PRO A 67 -3.51 -15.43 6.57
CA PRO A 67 -2.92 -16.09 7.73
C PRO A 67 -3.73 -15.92 9.02
N ILE A 68 -4.68 -14.98 9.03
CA ILE A 68 -5.57 -14.75 10.20
C ILE A 68 -6.79 -15.69 10.15
N GLU A 69 -7.33 -15.90 8.95
CA GLU A 69 -8.50 -16.75 8.76
C GLU A 69 -8.14 -18.24 8.74
N TYR A 70 -7.12 -18.63 7.99
CA TYR A 70 -6.71 -20.01 7.82
C TYR A 70 -5.74 -20.45 8.92
N GLU A 71 -5.94 -21.66 9.45
CA GLU A 71 -5.13 -22.24 10.53
C GLU A 71 -4.17 -23.30 10.00
N GLU A 72 -4.64 -24.08 9.00
CA GLU A 72 -3.84 -25.13 8.40
C GLU A 72 -2.79 -24.52 7.44
N LYS A 73 -1.55 -24.94 7.55
CA LYS A 73 -0.44 -24.44 6.74
C LYS A 73 -0.63 -24.72 5.26
N GLU A 74 -1.23 -25.85 4.95
CA GLU A 74 -1.55 -26.27 3.59
C GLU A 74 -2.58 -25.36 2.95
N ASP A 75 -3.62 -24.98 3.68
CA ASP A 75 -4.67 -24.05 3.20
C ASP A 75 -4.08 -22.65 2.97
N ILE A 76 -3.21 -22.18 3.89
CA ILE A 76 -2.48 -20.91 3.75
C ILE A 76 -1.60 -20.94 2.50
N ALA A 77 -0.79 -21.98 2.34
CA ALA A 77 0.11 -22.12 1.21
C ALA A 77 -0.66 -22.17 -0.12
N GLN A 78 -1.77 -22.90 -0.16
CA GLN A 78 -2.61 -22.99 -1.35
C GLN A 78 -3.29 -21.65 -1.67
N ALA A 79 -3.76 -20.91 -0.67
CA ALA A 79 -4.34 -19.59 -0.86
C ALA A 79 -3.33 -18.59 -1.45
N PHE A 80 -2.12 -18.54 -0.89
CA PHE A 80 -1.05 -17.70 -1.46
C PHE A 80 -0.61 -18.16 -2.85
N ALA A 81 -0.63 -19.46 -3.14
CA ALA A 81 -0.35 -19.95 -4.49
C ALA A 81 -1.38 -19.45 -5.51
N TRP A 82 -2.65 -19.39 -5.15
CA TRP A 82 -3.70 -18.80 -6.01
C TRP A 82 -3.52 -17.30 -6.17
N LEU A 83 -3.24 -16.57 -5.09
CA LEU A 83 -3.00 -15.14 -5.13
C LEU A 83 -1.77 -14.80 -5.99
N SER A 84 -0.69 -15.57 -5.88
CA SER A 84 0.50 -15.43 -6.73
C SER A 84 0.21 -15.66 -8.22
N ARG A 85 -0.66 -16.62 -8.54
CA ARG A 85 -1.11 -16.82 -9.93
C ARG A 85 -1.93 -15.65 -10.45
N ALA A 86 -2.77 -15.06 -9.61
CA ALA A 86 -3.52 -13.85 -9.95
C ALA A 86 -2.60 -12.68 -10.33
N ASP A 87 -1.48 -12.48 -9.61
CA ASP A 87 -0.46 -11.48 -9.92
C ASP A 87 0.08 -11.57 -11.36
N ILE A 88 0.22 -12.80 -11.87
CA ILE A 88 0.67 -13.01 -13.25
C ILE A 88 -0.34 -12.45 -14.25
N PHE A 89 -1.63 -12.67 -13.99
CA PHE A 89 -2.70 -12.13 -14.86
C PHE A 89 -2.80 -10.62 -14.75
N GLU A 90 -2.70 -10.06 -13.55
CA GLU A 90 -2.65 -8.60 -13.33
C GLU A 90 -1.46 -7.95 -14.06
N GLY A 91 -0.28 -8.55 -13.98
CA GLY A 91 0.88 -8.07 -14.73
C GLY A 91 0.65 -8.04 -16.24
N ARG A 92 -0.18 -8.96 -16.78
CA ARG A 92 -0.58 -8.97 -18.18
C ARG A 92 -1.66 -7.93 -18.49
N ILE A 93 -2.62 -7.69 -17.58
CA ILE A 93 -3.65 -6.66 -17.70
C ILE A 93 -3.00 -5.28 -17.83
N ARG A 94 -2.00 -4.96 -17.01
CA ARG A 94 -1.22 -3.70 -17.08
C ARG A 94 -0.55 -3.46 -18.42
N LYS A 95 -0.36 -4.52 -19.23
CA LYS A 95 0.16 -4.48 -20.62
C LYS A 95 -0.94 -4.47 -21.68
N SER A 96 -2.17 -4.05 -21.34
CA SER A 96 -3.32 -3.93 -22.25
C SER A 96 -4.10 -5.23 -22.54
N TYR A 97 -3.95 -6.28 -21.78
CA TYR A 97 -4.71 -7.52 -21.95
C TYR A 97 -5.90 -7.63 -20.99
N TRP A 98 -6.84 -6.70 -21.07
CA TRP A 98 -8.02 -6.64 -20.20
C TRP A 98 -8.87 -7.92 -20.13
N LYS A 99 -8.78 -8.79 -21.13
CA LYS A 99 -9.46 -10.09 -21.14
C LYS A 99 -9.07 -11.00 -19.96
N TYR A 100 -7.92 -10.75 -19.36
CA TYR A 100 -7.44 -11.53 -18.21
C TYR A 100 -8.01 -11.06 -16.87
N LEU A 101 -8.73 -9.94 -16.82
CA LEU A 101 -9.29 -9.39 -15.57
C LEU A 101 -10.19 -10.41 -14.86
N LYS A 102 -11.09 -11.08 -15.60
CA LYS A 102 -11.97 -12.10 -15.03
C LYS A 102 -11.20 -13.26 -14.39
N TYR A 103 -10.07 -13.66 -14.98
CA TYR A 103 -9.26 -14.74 -14.43
C TYR A 103 -8.49 -14.28 -13.19
N ALA A 104 -7.98 -13.06 -13.15
CA ALA A 104 -7.38 -12.49 -11.95
C ALA A 104 -8.40 -12.47 -10.80
N ILE A 105 -9.59 -11.92 -11.03
CA ILE A 105 -10.68 -11.88 -10.05
C ILE A 105 -11.06 -13.28 -9.56
N ASP A 106 -11.20 -14.25 -10.46
CA ASP A 106 -11.56 -15.63 -10.08
C ASP A 106 -10.50 -16.30 -9.21
N LEU A 107 -9.21 -16.04 -9.49
CA LEU A 107 -8.11 -16.58 -8.71
C LEU A 107 -7.99 -15.91 -7.34
N GLU A 108 -8.18 -14.60 -7.26
CA GLU A 108 -8.14 -13.83 -6.02
C GLU A 108 -9.34 -14.14 -5.12
N THR A 109 -10.50 -14.39 -5.69
CA THR A 109 -11.73 -14.68 -4.95
C THR A 109 -11.94 -16.17 -4.76
N ALA A 110 -12.37 -16.87 -5.80
CA ALA A 110 -12.71 -18.29 -5.71
C ALA A 110 -11.49 -19.16 -5.43
N GLY A 111 -10.33 -18.84 -6.04
CA GLY A 111 -9.10 -19.58 -5.77
C GLY A 111 -8.70 -19.52 -4.31
N VAL A 112 -8.69 -18.34 -3.73
CA VAL A 112 -8.37 -18.15 -2.30
C VAL A 112 -9.46 -18.75 -1.40
N ALA A 113 -10.74 -18.44 -1.67
CA ALA A 113 -11.83 -18.90 -0.82
C ALA A 113 -11.96 -20.43 -0.75
N LEU A 114 -11.65 -21.11 -1.86
CA LEU A 114 -11.76 -22.58 -1.97
C LEU A 114 -10.42 -23.31 -1.75
N ALA A 115 -9.37 -22.60 -1.38
CA ALA A 115 -8.10 -23.20 -1.01
C ALA A 115 -8.21 -24.06 0.27
N LYS A 116 -9.13 -23.69 1.17
CA LYS A 116 -9.39 -24.41 2.42
C LYS A 116 -10.08 -25.73 2.17
N GLN A 117 -9.67 -26.78 2.90
CA GLN A 117 -10.35 -28.09 2.88
C GLN A 117 -11.67 -28.09 3.65
N LYS A 118 -11.79 -27.23 4.68
CA LYS A 118 -12.99 -27.09 5.51
C LYS A 118 -13.25 -25.63 5.83
N VAL A 119 -14.52 -25.26 6.00
CA VAL A 119 -14.87 -23.89 6.40
C VAL A 119 -14.52 -23.69 7.88
N TYR A 120 -13.70 -22.68 8.15
CA TYR A 120 -13.33 -22.29 9.51
C TYR A 120 -14.51 -21.57 10.18
N ARG A 121 -15.10 -22.19 11.21
CA ARG A 121 -16.27 -21.67 11.95
C ARG A 121 -15.85 -20.84 13.19
N LYS A 122 -14.79 -20.04 13.06
CA LYS A 122 -14.34 -19.14 14.12
C LYS A 122 -14.78 -17.72 13.88
N PHE A 123 -14.82 -16.94 14.95
CA PHE A 123 -14.93 -15.48 14.82
C PHE A 123 -13.52 -14.92 14.51
N THR A 124 -13.37 -14.32 13.34
CA THR A 124 -12.12 -13.74 12.89
C THR A 124 -12.23 -12.22 12.90
N LYS A 125 -11.30 -11.56 13.61
CA LYS A 125 -11.12 -10.13 13.56
C LYS A 125 -10.18 -9.81 12.41
N TYR A 126 -10.74 -9.43 11.28
CA TYR A 126 -9.95 -9.04 10.11
C TYR A 126 -9.17 -7.76 10.36
N MET A 127 -7.97 -7.68 9.80
CA MET A 127 -7.03 -6.59 9.97
C MET A 127 -6.96 -5.72 8.72
N PHE A 128 -6.75 -4.42 8.94
CA PHE A 128 -6.44 -3.48 7.86
C PHE A 128 -5.05 -3.78 7.29
N PRO A 129 -4.85 -3.73 5.97
CA PRO A 129 -3.58 -4.08 5.33
C PRO A 129 -2.38 -3.33 5.92
N ALA A 130 -1.43 -4.08 6.49
CA ALA A 130 -0.23 -3.54 7.12
C ALA A 130 0.64 -2.79 6.09
N TYR A 131 0.65 -3.24 4.84
CA TYR A 131 1.34 -2.59 3.74
C TYR A 131 0.90 -1.13 3.56
N LEU A 132 -0.40 -0.84 3.54
CA LEU A 132 -0.91 0.53 3.39
C LEU A 132 -0.51 1.41 4.57
N ARG A 133 -0.53 0.86 5.79
CA ARG A 133 -0.09 1.56 6.99
C ARG A 133 1.40 1.89 6.92
N ALA A 134 2.24 0.93 6.50
CA ALA A 134 3.67 1.12 6.32
C ALA A 134 3.97 2.15 5.21
N MET A 135 3.20 2.11 4.11
CA MET A 135 3.32 3.10 3.03
C MET A 135 2.95 4.51 3.50
N ALA A 136 1.88 4.66 4.27
CA ALA A 136 1.47 5.96 4.82
C ALA A 136 2.51 6.50 5.81
N SER A 137 2.95 5.69 6.77
CA SER A 137 3.92 6.11 7.80
C SER A 137 5.30 6.45 7.23
N SER A 138 5.69 5.84 6.11
CA SER A 138 6.99 6.10 5.45
C SER A 138 6.94 7.18 4.36
N MET A 139 5.77 7.79 4.11
CA MET A 139 5.59 8.73 2.99
C MET A 139 6.53 9.93 3.08
N GLN A 140 6.60 10.59 4.24
CA GLN A 140 7.47 11.73 4.45
C GLN A 140 8.95 11.37 4.28
N ARG A 141 9.37 10.25 4.88
CA ARG A 141 10.75 9.76 4.74
C ARG A 141 11.11 9.49 3.28
N ARG A 142 10.22 8.87 2.53
CA ARG A 142 10.46 8.59 1.09
C ARG A 142 10.48 9.87 0.26
N ALA A 143 9.64 10.86 0.58
CA ALA A 143 9.65 12.17 -0.08
C ALA A 143 10.98 12.88 0.17
N MET A 144 11.47 12.90 1.41
CA MET A 144 12.75 13.49 1.79
C MET A 144 13.93 12.81 1.06
N LEU A 145 13.98 11.47 1.09
CA LEU A 145 15.01 10.72 0.35
C LEU A 145 14.93 10.97 -1.16
N LYS A 146 13.74 11.12 -1.71
CA LYS A 146 13.57 11.44 -3.14
C LYS A 146 14.13 12.82 -3.46
N SER A 147 13.87 13.83 -2.64
CA SER A 147 14.37 15.18 -2.83
C SER A 147 15.90 15.23 -2.73
N ILE A 148 16.44 14.74 -1.62
CA ILE A 148 17.90 14.69 -1.37
C ILE A 148 18.62 13.94 -2.50
N GLY A 149 18.15 12.74 -2.85
CA GLY A 149 18.75 11.94 -3.92
C GLY A 149 18.71 12.62 -5.28
N THR A 150 17.68 13.42 -5.58
CA THR A 150 17.60 14.20 -6.83
C THR A 150 18.61 15.34 -6.83
N LYS A 151 18.73 16.08 -5.72
CA LYS A 151 19.67 17.21 -5.59
C LYS A 151 21.13 16.74 -5.67
N ILE A 152 21.47 15.67 -4.96
CA ILE A 152 22.80 15.06 -5.03
C ILE A 152 23.08 14.52 -6.42
N GLY A 153 22.15 13.74 -7.00
CA GLY A 153 22.32 13.16 -8.33
C GLY A 153 22.55 14.19 -9.42
N ALA A 154 21.87 15.33 -9.36
CA ALA A 154 22.08 16.45 -10.28
C ALA A 154 23.50 17.02 -10.21
N LYS A 155 24.10 17.07 -9.03
CA LYS A 155 25.46 17.61 -8.81
C LYS A 155 26.56 16.61 -9.17
N VAL A 156 26.33 15.32 -8.92
CA VAL A 156 27.31 14.24 -9.20
C VAL A 156 27.09 13.58 -10.58
N HIS A 157 26.15 14.09 -11.37
CA HIS A 157 25.79 13.56 -12.68
C HIS A 157 25.42 12.07 -12.67
N THR A 158 24.69 11.64 -11.61
CA THR A 158 24.19 10.27 -11.48
C THR A 158 22.68 10.25 -11.36
N ASN A 159 22.09 9.05 -11.48
CA ASN A 159 20.66 8.89 -11.22
C ASN A 159 20.38 8.95 -9.70
N ARG A 160 19.12 9.29 -9.36
CA ARG A 160 18.67 9.42 -7.98
C ARG A 160 18.95 8.18 -7.11
N ARG A 161 18.81 6.96 -7.68
CA ARG A 161 19.00 5.71 -6.91
C ARG A 161 20.46 5.53 -6.53
N GLU A 162 21.36 5.78 -7.45
CA GLU A 162 22.80 5.73 -7.19
C GLU A 162 23.24 6.81 -6.21
N ALA A 163 22.70 8.02 -6.35
CA ALA A 163 22.98 9.12 -5.41
C ALA A 163 22.66 8.75 -3.95
N LEU A 164 21.60 7.94 -3.72
CA LEU A 164 21.23 7.47 -2.38
C LEU A 164 22.27 6.53 -1.75
N HIS A 165 23.09 5.84 -2.53
CA HIS A 165 24.18 5.00 -2.00
C HIS A 165 25.29 5.83 -1.34
N TYR A 166 25.43 7.12 -1.69
CA TYR A 166 26.40 8.02 -1.07
C TYR A 166 25.91 8.59 0.26
N LEU A 167 24.63 8.41 0.65
CA LEU A 167 24.09 8.98 1.88
C LEU A 167 24.84 8.59 3.16
N PRO A 168 25.29 7.33 3.37
CA PRO A 168 26.06 6.98 4.56
C PRO A 168 27.38 7.75 4.65
N LEU A 169 28.08 7.91 3.52
CA LEU A 169 29.31 8.69 3.44
C LEU A 169 29.06 10.17 3.69
N LEU A 170 28.05 10.74 3.05
CA LEU A 170 27.68 12.14 3.24
C LEU A 170 27.28 12.44 4.69
N LYS A 171 26.61 11.49 5.35
CA LYS A 171 26.26 11.60 6.76
C LYS A 171 27.50 11.68 7.67
N GLU A 172 28.55 10.93 7.38
CA GLU A 172 29.81 11.02 8.14
C GLU A 172 30.53 12.35 7.89
N ILE A 173 30.60 12.78 6.64
CA ILE A 173 31.24 14.05 6.27
C ILE A 173 30.46 15.24 6.85
N SER A 174 29.13 15.16 6.93
CA SER A 174 28.27 16.25 7.40
C SER A 174 28.50 16.61 8.86
N LYS A 175 29.00 15.70 9.68
CA LYS A 175 29.21 15.95 11.12
C LYS A 175 30.03 17.19 11.44
N ASN A 176 30.97 17.60 10.53
CA ASN A 176 31.84 18.74 10.70
C ASN A 176 31.71 19.82 9.61
N ARG A 177 30.87 19.61 8.59
CA ARG A 177 30.78 20.49 7.41
C ARG A 177 29.33 20.66 6.93
N GLU A 178 28.42 20.84 7.86
CA GLU A 178 26.95 20.91 7.59
C GLU A 178 26.59 22.00 6.57
N GLN A 179 27.16 23.22 6.77
CA GLN A 179 26.88 24.39 5.92
C GLN A 179 27.44 24.22 4.51
N GLU A 180 28.65 23.67 4.38
CA GLU A 180 29.28 23.44 3.09
C GLU A 180 28.47 22.44 2.26
N LEU A 181 28.01 21.35 2.87
CA LEU A 181 27.18 20.36 2.20
C LEU A 181 25.82 20.92 1.80
N ALA A 182 25.20 21.72 2.68
CA ALA A 182 23.93 22.37 2.36
C ALA A 182 24.06 23.26 1.12
N LEU A 183 25.14 24.07 1.05
CA LEU A 183 25.42 24.93 -0.11
C LEU A 183 25.80 24.12 -1.36
N MET A 184 26.64 23.09 -1.22
CA MET A 184 27.12 22.28 -2.35
C MET A 184 25.98 21.58 -3.07
N TYR A 185 25.05 20.97 -2.32
CA TYR A 185 23.92 20.19 -2.87
C TYR A 185 22.61 20.95 -2.87
N ASN A 186 22.60 22.22 -2.46
CA ASN A 186 21.39 23.05 -2.34
C ASN A 186 20.30 22.36 -1.48
N LEU A 187 20.72 21.85 -0.30
CA LEU A 187 19.82 21.19 0.64
C LEU A 187 19.10 22.22 1.50
N GLU A 188 17.83 21.96 1.75
CA GLU A 188 17.03 22.73 2.71
C GLU A 188 17.37 22.34 4.15
N GLU A 189 17.03 23.17 5.12
CA GLU A 189 17.29 22.90 6.55
C GLU A 189 16.71 21.56 7.01
N GLU A 190 15.52 21.22 6.55
CA GLU A 190 14.85 19.96 6.88
C GLU A 190 15.56 18.75 6.27
N GLU A 191 16.04 18.88 5.03
CA GLU A 191 16.80 17.84 4.33
C GLU A 191 18.16 17.60 4.99
N LEU A 192 18.82 18.68 5.39
CA LEU A 192 20.09 18.62 6.11
C LEU A 192 19.89 17.96 7.48
N ALA A 193 18.87 18.37 8.24
CA ALA A 193 18.52 17.76 9.52
C ALA A 193 18.22 16.26 9.38
N PHE A 194 17.50 15.88 8.32
CA PHE A 194 17.23 14.48 8.00
C PHE A 194 18.51 13.69 7.68
N LEU A 195 19.42 14.27 6.88
CA LEU A 195 20.70 13.67 6.52
C LEU A 195 21.57 13.41 7.76
N ILE A 196 21.67 14.39 8.65
CA ILE A 196 22.47 14.32 9.88
C ILE A 196 21.81 13.41 10.93
N GLY A 197 20.50 13.20 10.84
CA GLY A 197 19.71 12.46 11.81
C GLY A 197 19.39 13.29 13.07
N THR A 198 19.36 14.62 12.94
CA THR A 198 18.94 15.55 13.98
C THR A 198 17.51 16.01 13.77
N SER A 199 16.82 16.39 14.85
CA SER A 199 15.49 17.01 14.72
C SER A 199 15.62 18.39 14.09
N PRO A 200 14.75 18.78 13.11
CA PRO A 200 14.80 20.09 12.46
C PRO A 200 14.72 21.27 13.45
N TYR A 201 14.16 21.05 14.64
CA TYR A 201 14.14 22.06 15.71
C TYR A 201 15.50 22.37 16.35
N LYS A 202 16.53 21.51 16.18
CA LYS A 202 17.87 21.73 16.73
C LYS A 202 18.78 22.50 15.78
N VAL A 203 18.50 22.53 14.47
CA VAL A 203 19.33 23.24 13.47
C VAL A 203 19.11 24.75 13.55
N ARG A 204 17.95 25.23 13.99
CA ARG A 204 17.63 26.68 14.13
C ARG A 204 18.34 27.40 15.32
N LYS A 205 19.12 26.70 16.12
CA LYS A 205 19.77 27.28 17.34
C LYS A 205 21.29 27.41 17.26
N LYS A 206 21.89 27.32 16.11
CA LYS A 206 23.29 27.68 15.88
C LYS A 206 23.36 28.74 14.79
#